data_69e4abde3d16ffae35cf513fb0012c4b
#
_entry.id   69e4abde3d16ffae35cf513fb0012c4b
#
_cell.length_a   1.000
_cell.length_b   1.000
_cell.length_c   1.000
_cell.angle_alpha   90.00
_cell.angle_beta   90.00
_cell.angle_gamma   90.00
#
_symmetry.space_group_name_H-M   'P 1'
#
loop_
_entity.id
_entity.type
_entity.pdbx_description
1 polymer ?
#
loop_
_entity_poly.entity_id
_entity_poly.type
_entity_poly.pdbx_seq_one_letter_code
_entity_poly.pdbx_strand_id
1 'polypeptide(L)'
;LLAKIPREYLQGICKIGIPTAIQGMAYCAISMVLTRMISGYGAEAVATQRVGGQIESISWNTADGFAAALNAFIAQNYGAGKNDRGKKGYKASLWTVGIWGLLISAVFICIPEPIARIFFHEPKAIATSVEYLIIIGFSEAFMCVELTTVGALSGLGRTRLCSIISIAFTSARIPLSIILGGIMGLDGIWWAISSTSIVTVSYTHLRAHETRRHL
;
A
#
# COMPACT_ATOMS: atom_id res chain seq x y z
N LEU A 1 13.12 26.58 -26.24
CA LEU A 1 12.74 25.34 -26.93
C LEU A 1 11.39 24.87 -26.41
N LEU A 2 10.28 25.58 -26.77
CA LEU A 2 8.91 25.14 -26.52
C LEU A 2 8.49 24.22 -27.68
N ALA A 3 8.83 22.95 -27.59
CA ALA A 3 8.28 21.96 -28.50
C ALA A 3 6.77 21.89 -28.28
N LYS A 4 5.98 22.10 -29.32
CA LYS A 4 4.52 21.88 -29.27
C LYS A 4 4.28 20.39 -29.05
N ILE A 5 3.92 20.02 -27.83
CA ILE A 5 3.55 18.63 -27.49
C ILE A 5 2.24 18.31 -28.21
N PRO A 6 2.18 17.27 -29.05
CA PRO A 6 0.93 16.86 -29.71
C PRO A 6 -0.17 16.57 -28.68
N ARG A 7 -1.40 16.99 -28.95
CA ARG A 7 -2.55 16.81 -28.06
C ARG A 7 -2.78 15.35 -27.65
N GLU A 8 -2.47 14.42 -28.54
CA GLU A 8 -2.60 12.98 -28.29
C GLU A 8 -1.73 12.49 -27.13
N TYR A 9 -0.48 12.97 -27.06
CA TYR A 9 0.42 12.64 -25.92
C TYR A 9 -0.09 13.23 -24.61
N LEU A 10 -0.59 14.46 -24.63
CA LEU A 10 -1.15 15.11 -23.45
C LEU A 10 -2.39 14.36 -22.95
N GLN A 11 -3.29 13.97 -23.87
CA GLN A 11 -4.47 13.17 -23.53
C GLN A 11 -4.09 11.79 -22.94
N GLY A 12 -3.07 11.14 -23.51
CA GLY A 12 -2.56 9.87 -23.01
C GLY A 12 -2.01 9.99 -21.57
N ILE A 13 -1.20 11.02 -21.33
CA ILE A 13 -0.64 11.31 -20.00
C ILE A 13 -1.76 11.61 -18.99
N CYS A 14 -2.72 12.47 -19.35
CA CYS A 14 -3.84 12.81 -18.47
C CYS A 14 -4.74 11.61 -18.17
N LYS A 15 -4.97 10.73 -19.14
CA LYS A 15 -5.80 9.52 -18.98
C LYS A 15 -5.24 8.57 -17.92
N ILE A 16 -3.93 8.54 -17.75
CA ILE A 16 -3.22 7.70 -16.77
C ILE A 16 -2.96 8.50 -15.48
N GLY A 17 -2.48 9.74 -15.60
CA GLY A 17 -2.05 10.55 -14.48
C GLY A 17 -3.19 11.06 -13.60
N ILE A 18 -4.34 11.45 -14.19
CA ILE A 18 -5.47 11.97 -13.41
C ILE A 18 -6.03 10.93 -12.42
N PRO A 19 -6.35 9.68 -12.83
CA PRO A 19 -6.82 8.67 -11.87
C PRO A 19 -5.82 8.41 -10.74
N THR A 20 -4.53 8.36 -11.05
CA THR A 20 -3.47 8.14 -10.05
C THR A 20 -3.34 9.33 -9.11
N ALA A 21 -3.44 10.56 -9.61
CA ALA A 21 -3.41 11.77 -8.78
C ALA A 21 -4.63 11.83 -7.83
N ILE A 22 -5.82 11.53 -8.33
CA ILE A 22 -7.05 11.46 -7.51
C ILE A 22 -6.90 10.39 -6.42
N GLN A 23 -6.35 9.22 -6.74
CA GLN A 23 -6.07 8.17 -5.77
C GLN A 23 -5.12 8.66 -4.67
N GLY A 24 -4.02 9.33 -5.03
CA GLY A 24 -3.07 9.89 -4.06
C GLY A 24 -3.71 10.96 -3.17
N MET A 25 -4.52 11.86 -3.74
CA MET A 25 -5.26 12.88 -2.97
C MET A 25 -6.26 12.24 -2.01
N ALA A 26 -7.01 11.23 -2.46
CA ALA A 26 -7.95 10.50 -1.61
C ALA A 26 -7.22 9.80 -0.44
N TYR A 27 -6.09 9.16 -0.71
CA TYR A 27 -5.27 8.55 0.33
C TYR A 27 -4.81 9.57 1.38
N CYS A 28 -4.30 10.73 0.96
CA CYS A 28 -3.89 11.79 1.87
C CYS A 28 -5.06 12.32 2.71
N ALA A 29 -6.22 12.56 2.10
CA ALA A 29 -7.41 13.03 2.80
C ALA A 29 -7.89 12.02 3.86
N ILE A 30 -7.95 10.73 3.50
CA ILE A 30 -8.34 9.65 4.42
C ILE A 30 -7.31 9.53 5.56
N SER A 31 -6.02 9.60 5.25
CA SER A 31 -4.95 9.58 6.25
C SER A 31 -5.06 10.75 7.23
N MET A 32 -5.44 11.95 6.77
CA MET A 32 -5.71 13.10 7.65
C MET A 32 -6.88 12.83 8.60
N VAL A 33 -7.97 12.24 8.11
CA VAL A 33 -9.13 11.87 8.94
C VAL A 33 -8.72 10.85 10.01
N LEU A 34 -7.99 9.80 9.63
CA LEU A 34 -7.49 8.79 10.57
C LEU A 34 -6.53 9.41 11.61
N THR A 35 -5.62 10.29 11.19
CA THR A 35 -4.73 11.01 12.12
C THR A 35 -5.54 11.89 13.09
N ARG A 36 -6.62 12.51 12.64
CA ARG A 36 -7.52 13.26 13.50
C ARG A 36 -8.22 12.37 14.53
N MET A 37 -8.64 11.17 14.13
CA MET A 37 -9.22 10.21 15.09
C MET A 37 -8.18 9.77 16.12
N ILE A 38 -6.97 9.42 15.68
CA ILE A 38 -5.85 9.00 16.53
C ILE A 38 -5.45 10.12 17.51
N SER A 39 -5.54 11.38 17.11
CA SER A 39 -5.21 12.52 17.99
C SER A 39 -6.09 12.63 19.23
N GLY A 40 -7.26 12.04 19.22
CA GLY A 40 -8.14 11.92 20.40
C GLY A 40 -7.56 11.02 21.51
N TYR A 41 -6.60 10.15 21.19
CA TYR A 41 -5.95 9.24 22.14
C TYR A 41 -4.65 9.81 22.73
N GLY A 42 -4.27 11.03 22.37
CA GLY A 42 -3.12 11.74 22.94
C GLY A 42 -1.94 11.90 21.98
N ALA A 43 -0.96 12.69 22.43
CA ALA A 43 0.22 13.03 21.62
C ALA A 43 1.09 11.81 21.33
N GLU A 44 1.17 10.86 22.25
CA GLU A 44 1.94 9.60 22.10
C GLU A 44 1.41 8.75 20.96
N ALA A 45 0.08 8.62 20.84
CA ALA A 45 -0.56 7.88 19.75
C ALA A 45 -0.24 8.49 18.37
N VAL A 46 -0.26 9.83 18.29
CA VAL A 46 0.11 10.54 17.05
C VAL A 46 1.59 10.38 16.75
N ALA A 47 2.46 10.43 17.76
CA ALA A 47 3.90 10.22 17.60
C ALA A 47 4.19 8.80 17.12
N THR A 48 3.56 7.79 17.73
CA THR A 48 3.64 6.38 17.32
C THR A 48 3.20 6.19 15.87
N GLN A 49 2.04 6.74 15.47
CA GLN A 49 1.55 6.65 14.10
C GLN A 49 2.53 7.28 13.09
N ARG A 50 3.14 8.41 13.43
CA ARG A 50 4.08 9.09 12.54
C ARG A 50 5.41 8.36 12.42
N VAL A 51 6.00 7.96 13.55
CA VAL A 51 7.27 7.23 13.57
C VAL A 51 7.09 5.83 12.98
N GLY A 52 6.01 5.13 13.36
CA GLY A 52 5.67 3.84 12.79
C GLY A 52 5.54 3.89 11.27
N GLY A 53 4.83 4.89 10.73
CA GLY A 53 4.73 5.10 9.30
C GLY A 53 6.08 5.38 8.62
N GLN A 54 7.05 6.00 9.29
CA GLN A 54 8.42 6.13 8.76
C GLN A 54 9.15 4.78 8.74
N ILE A 55 8.96 3.95 9.76
CA ILE A 55 9.53 2.60 9.80
C ILE A 55 8.96 1.74 8.67
N GLU A 56 7.63 1.74 8.49
CA GLU A 56 6.96 1.06 7.39
C GLU A 56 7.42 1.56 6.02
N SER A 57 7.72 2.85 5.89
CA SER A 57 8.12 3.46 4.61
C SER A 57 9.36 2.82 3.99
N ILE A 58 10.22 2.19 4.78
CA ILE A 58 11.39 1.45 4.30
C ILE A 58 10.94 0.25 3.45
N SER A 59 9.99 -0.52 3.97
CA SER A 59 9.43 -1.67 3.27
C SER A 59 8.59 -1.23 2.07
N TRP A 60 7.74 -0.24 2.28
CA TRP A 60 6.83 0.28 1.27
C TRP A 60 7.58 0.86 0.06
N ASN A 61 8.60 1.68 0.26
CA ASN A 61 9.41 2.24 -0.82
C ASN A 61 10.19 1.15 -1.58
N THR A 62 10.63 0.10 -0.88
CA THR A 62 11.26 -1.06 -1.54
C THR A 62 10.26 -1.77 -2.46
N ALA A 63 9.06 -2.08 -1.95
CA ALA A 63 8.01 -2.73 -2.74
C ALA A 63 7.54 -1.85 -3.92
N ASP A 64 7.45 -0.53 -3.73
CA ASP A 64 7.08 0.42 -4.79
C ASP A 64 8.13 0.48 -5.90
N GLY A 65 9.42 0.44 -5.55
CA GLY A 65 10.51 0.33 -6.52
C GLY A 65 10.39 -0.91 -7.40
N PHE A 66 10.07 -2.07 -6.81
CA PHE A 66 9.79 -3.30 -7.56
C PHE A 66 8.53 -3.16 -8.41
N ALA A 67 7.47 -2.55 -7.90
CA ALA A 67 6.23 -2.32 -8.62
C ALA A 67 6.43 -1.42 -9.84
N ALA A 68 7.23 -0.36 -9.72
CA ALA A 68 7.58 0.55 -10.82
C ALA A 68 8.39 -0.17 -11.91
N ALA A 69 9.39 -0.95 -11.52
CA ALA A 69 10.18 -1.76 -12.46
C ALA A 69 9.30 -2.80 -13.19
N LEU A 70 8.43 -3.49 -12.45
CA LEU A 70 7.50 -4.47 -13.01
C LEU A 70 6.49 -3.82 -13.96
N ASN A 71 5.99 -2.64 -13.64
CA ASN A 71 5.09 -1.87 -14.50
C ASN A 71 5.73 -1.65 -15.88
N ALA A 72 6.96 -1.11 -15.90
CA ALA A 72 7.69 -0.88 -17.16
C ALA A 72 7.96 -2.19 -17.91
N PHE A 73 8.37 -3.25 -17.21
CA PHE A 73 8.63 -4.56 -17.78
C PHE A 73 7.38 -5.16 -18.43
N ILE A 74 6.23 -5.10 -17.75
CA ILE A 74 4.96 -5.62 -18.28
C ILE A 74 4.50 -4.79 -19.46
N ALA A 75 4.54 -3.46 -19.38
CA ALA A 75 4.13 -2.58 -20.47
C ALA A 75 4.92 -2.86 -21.76
N GLN A 76 6.25 -3.00 -21.65
CA GLN A 76 7.11 -3.30 -22.81
C GLN A 76 6.82 -4.69 -23.40
N ASN A 77 6.67 -5.73 -22.57
CA ASN A 77 6.42 -7.08 -23.06
C ASN A 77 5.01 -7.23 -23.63
N TYR A 78 4.01 -6.54 -23.04
CA TYR A 78 2.64 -6.51 -23.56
C TYR A 78 2.58 -5.82 -24.92
N GLY A 79 3.24 -4.65 -25.07
CA GLY A 79 3.32 -3.93 -26.34
C GLY A 79 4.06 -4.72 -27.45
N ALA A 80 4.98 -5.61 -27.05
CA ALA A 80 5.70 -6.51 -27.95
C ALA A 80 4.98 -7.85 -28.21
N GLY A 81 3.77 -8.07 -27.68
CA GLY A 81 3.03 -9.34 -27.79
C GLY A 81 3.61 -10.52 -27.00
N LYS A 82 4.59 -10.27 -26.11
CA LYS A 82 5.29 -11.30 -25.33
C LYS A 82 4.63 -11.53 -23.97
N ASN A 83 3.34 -11.86 -23.97
CA ASN A 83 2.53 -12.00 -22.75
C ASN A 83 3.07 -13.03 -21.75
N ASP A 84 3.59 -14.15 -22.22
CA ASP A 84 4.14 -15.19 -21.33
C ASP A 84 5.39 -14.72 -20.58
N ARG A 85 6.19 -13.85 -21.18
CA ARG A 85 7.32 -13.22 -20.52
C ARG A 85 6.86 -12.27 -19.42
N GLY A 86 5.82 -11.48 -19.70
CA GLY A 86 5.17 -10.63 -18.70
C GLY A 86 4.65 -11.43 -17.50
N LYS A 87 3.97 -12.56 -17.75
CA LYS A 87 3.47 -13.47 -16.71
C LYS A 87 4.60 -14.05 -15.84
N LYS A 88 5.72 -14.45 -16.45
CA LYS A 88 6.90 -14.94 -15.70
C LYS A 88 7.51 -13.85 -14.83
N GLY A 89 7.65 -12.62 -15.36
CA GLY A 89 8.13 -11.47 -14.61
C GLY A 89 7.26 -11.14 -13.42
N TYR A 90 5.94 -11.13 -13.60
CA TYR A 90 4.98 -10.92 -12.50
C TYR A 90 5.13 -11.96 -11.40
N LYS A 91 5.20 -13.26 -11.76
CA LYS A 91 5.41 -14.32 -10.76
C LYS A 91 6.73 -14.16 -10.00
N ALA A 92 7.82 -13.87 -10.70
CA ALA A 92 9.12 -13.66 -10.07
C ALA A 92 9.09 -12.48 -9.10
N SER A 93 8.47 -11.35 -9.49
CA SER A 93 8.32 -10.18 -8.63
C SER A 93 7.46 -10.47 -7.41
N LEU A 94 6.35 -11.21 -7.56
CA LEU A 94 5.51 -11.62 -6.43
C LEU A 94 6.28 -12.45 -5.41
N TRP A 95 7.10 -13.40 -5.86
CA TRP A 95 7.92 -14.21 -4.96
C TRP A 95 8.96 -13.37 -4.24
N THR A 96 9.69 -12.52 -4.97
CA THR A 96 10.74 -11.67 -4.39
C THR A 96 10.17 -10.69 -3.36
N VAL A 97 9.11 -9.98 -3.73
CA VAL A 97 8.49 -8.98 -2.85
C VAL A 97 7.67 -9.64 -1.73
N GLY A 98 7.09 -10.81 -1.98
CA GLY A 98 6.42 -11.61 -0.96
C GLY A 98 7.37 -12.09 0.13
N ILE A 99 8.55 -12.59 -0.24
CA ILE A 99 9.59 -12.97 0.73
C ILE A 99 10.06 -11.74 1.51
N TRP A 100 10.29 -10.62 0.85
CA TRP A 100 10.64 -9.36 1.50
C TRP A 100 9.59 -8.93 2.51
N GLY A 101 8.31 -8.88 2.10
CA GLY A 101 7.21 -8.52 2.97
C GLY A 101 7.06 -9.45 4.18
N LEU A 102 7.22 -10.78 3.98
CA LEU A 102 7.21 -11.74 5.07
C LEU A 102 8.37 -11.54 6.04
N LEU A 103 9.54 -11.20 5.54
CA LEU A 103 10.71 -10.90 6.39
C LEU A 103 10.44 -9.67 7.26
N ILE A 104 9.92 -8.58 6.67
CA ILE A 104 9.60 -7.38 7.43
C ILE A 104 8.44 -7.63 8.42
N SER A 105 7.40 -8.38 8.01
CA SER A 105 6.34 -8.82 8.92
C SER A 105 6.91 -9.57 10.13
N ALA A 106 7.81 -10.52 9.89
CA ALA A 106 8.46 -11.25 10.97
C ALA A 106 9.28 -10.33 11.88
N VAL A 107 10.01 -9.38 11.34
CA VAL A 107 10.77 -8.38 12.09
C VAL A 107 9.85 -7.55 12.98
N PHE A 108 8.73 -7.03 12.43
CA PHE A 108 7.78 -6.20 13.19
C PHE A 108 7.06 -6.98 14.29
N ILE A 109 6.77 -8.26 14.07
CA ILE A 109 6.06 -9.11 15.05
C ILE A 109 7.01 -9.70 16.09
N CYS A 110 8.21 -10.15 15.71
CA CYS A 110 9.11 -10.87 16.59
C CYS A 110 10.03 -9.97 17.42
N ILE A 111 10.39 -8.78 16.90
CA ILE A 111 11.32 -7.86 17.57
C ILE A 111 10.82 -6.41 17.60
N PRO A 112 9.53 -6.14 17.92
CA PRO A 112 8.96 -4.79 17.88
C PRO A 112 9.58 -3.87 18.93
N GLU A 113 9.88 -4.39 20.14
CA GLU A 113 10.40 -3.60 21.25
C GLU A 113 11.79 -3.01 20.98
N PRO A 114 12.80 -3.77 20.51
CA PRO A 114 14.07 -3.20 20.08
C PRO A 114 13.94 -2.09 19.04
N ILE A 115 13.00 -2.25 18.08
CA ILE A 115 12.74 -1.23 17.05
C ILE A 115 12.16 0.02 17.70
N ALA A 116 11.12 -0.12 18.55
CA ALA A 116 10.49 0.99 19.25
C ALA A 116 11.48 1.78 20.10
N ARG A 117 12.39 1.10 20.81
CA ARG A 117 13.42 1.70 21.67
C ARG A 117 14.45 2.54 20.92
N ILE A 118 14.62 2.36 19.62
CA ILE A 118 15.49 3.23 18.79
C ILE A 118 14.91 4.63 18.69
N PHE A 119 13.59 4.76 18.66
CA PHE A 119 12.89 6.02 18.39
C PHE A 119 12.26 6.65 19.64
N PHE A 120 11.92 5.84 20.63
CA PHE A 120 11.22 6.27 21.85
C PHE A 120 11.99 5.90 23.09
N HIS A 121 11.99 6.81 24.06
CA HIS A 121 12.63 6.62 25.36
C HIS A 121 11.62 6.48 26.50
N GLU A 122 10.40 6.96 26.28
CA GLU A 122 9.34 6.92 27.26
C GLU A 122 8.65 5.55 27.25
N PRO A 123 8.52 4.87 28.43
CA PRO A 123 7.99 3.50 28.50
C PRO A 123 6.60 3.33 27.87
N LYS A 124 5.75 4.36 28.02
CA LYS A 124 4.39 4.35 27.47
C LYS A 124 4.40 4.43 25.95
N ALA A 125 5.22 5.33 25.36
CA ALA A 125 5.38 5.45 23.92
C ALA A 125 5.98 4.18 23.29
N ILE A 126 6.91 3.51 24.00
CA ILE A 126 7.47 2.22 23.58
C ILE A 126 6.36 1.17 23.54
N ALA A 127 5.55 1.04 24.61
CA ALA A 127 4.48 0.06 24.68
C ALA A 127 3.47 0.26 23.54
N THR A 128 3.00 1.49 23.34
CA THR A 128 2.08 1.84 22.24
C THR A 128 2.69 1.56 20.85
N SER A 129 4.01 1.79 20.69
CA SER A 129 4.69 1.51 19.42
C SER A 129 4.86 0.02 19.16
N VAL A 130 5.05 -0.80 20.21
CA VAL A 130 5.09 -2.26 20.11
C VAL A 130 3.75 -2.80 19.60
N GLU A 131 2.64 -2.36 20.18
CA GLU A 131 1.28 -2.74 19.74
C GLU A 131 1.05 -2.34 18.27
N TYR A 132 1.40 -1.12 17.89
CA TYR A 132 1.33 -0.65 16.52
C TYR A 132 2.10 -1.54 15.55
N LEU A 133 3.39 -1.79 15.83
CA LEU A 133 4.25 -2.58 14.93
C LEU A 133 3.74 -4.02 14.77
N ILE A 134 3.23 -4.63 15.84
CA ILE A 134 2.64 -5.97 15.77
C ILE A 134 1.40 -5.96 14.88
N ILE A 135 0.47 -5.02 15.08
CA ILE A 135 -0.78 -4.95 14.31
C ILE A 135 -0.51 -4.70 12.82
N ILE A 136 0.38 -3.77 12.50
CA ILE A 136 0.73 -3.46 11.11
C ILE A 136 1.56 -4.59 10.50
N GLY A 137 2.42 -5.24 11.29
CA GLY A 137 3.21 -6.38 10.85
C GLY A 137 2.37 -7.50 10.21
N PHE A 138 1.14 -7.73 10.68
CA PHE A 138 0.23 -8.71 10.06
C PHE A 138 -0.20 -8.36 8.63
N SER A 139 -0.25 -7.09 8.27
CA SER A 139 -0.66 -6.65 6.92
C SER A 139 0.51 -6.32 6.00
N GLU A 140 1.73 -6.24 6.50
CA GLU A 140 2.89 -5.76 5.76
C GLU A 140 3.20 -6.59 4.51
N ALA A 141 3.21 -7.92 4.64
CA ALA A 141 3.42 -8.81 3.50
C ALA A 141 2.32 -8.65 2.43
N PHE A 142 1.08 -8.49 2.87
CA PHE A 142 -0.04 -8.28 1.96
C PHE A 142 0.07 -6.94 1.23
N MET A 143 0.48 -5.88 1.90
CA MET A 143 0.67 -4.56 1.30
C MET A 143 1.77 -4.57 0.23
N CYS A 144 2.88 -5.27 0.46
CA CYS A 144 3.95 -5.45 -0.52
C CYS A 144 3.45 -6.18 -1.79
N VAL A 145 2.64 -7.23 -1.62
CA VAL A 145 2.00 -7.96 -2.73
C VAL A 145 1.00 -7.07 -3.48
N GLU A 146 0.23 -6.24 -2.77
CA GLU A 146 -0.72 -5.29 -3.36
C GLU A 146 0.00 -4.32 -4.31
N LEU A 147 1.04 -3.63 -3.83
CA LEU A 147 1.81 -2.68 -4.63
C LEU A 147 2.35 -3.32 -5.91
N THR A 148 2.91 -4.52 -5.79
CA THR A 148 3.41 -5.28 -6.93
C THR A 148 2.30 -5.61 -7.94
N THR A 149 1.12 -6.01 -7.46
CA THR A 149 -0.04 -6.33 -8.30
C THR A 149 -0.60 -5.09 -8.99
N VAL A 150 -0.69 -3.97 -8.27
CA VAL A 150 -1.10 -2.66 -8.82
C VAL A 150 -0.11 -2.20 -9.90
N GLY A 151 1.20 -2.36 -9.68
CA GLY A 151 2.23 -2.08 -10.67
C GLY A 151 2.03 -2.90 -11.95
N ALA A 152 1.76 -4.19 -11.82
CA ALA A 152 1.49 -5.08 -12.94
C ALA A 152 0.25 -4.68 -13.75
N LEU A 153 -0.86 -4.42 -13.08
CA LEU A 153 -2.12 -3.98 -13.71
C LEU A 153 -1.97 -2.62 -14.39
N SER A 154 -1.20 -1.72 -13.78
CA SER A 154 -0.88 -0.41 -14.36
C SER A 154 -0.07 -0.56 -15.65
N GLY A 155 0.88 -1.50 -15.69
CA GLY A 155 1.64 -1.85 -16.91
C GLY A 155 0.77 -2.39 -18.05
N LEU A 156 -0.38 -2.98 -17.72
CA LEU A 156 -1.40 -3.39 -18.70
C LEU A 156 -2.37 -2.25 -19.10
N GLY A 157 -2.12 -1.02 -18.63
CA GLY A 157 -2.98 0.14 -18.91
C GLY A 157 -4.28 0.18 -18.12
N ARG A 158 -4.44 -0.65 -17.08
CA ARG A 158 -5.66 -0.73 -16.25
C ARG A 158 -5.62 0.16 -15.00
N THR A 159 -4.96 1.31 -15.08
CA THR A 159 -4.78 2.25 -13.96
C THR A 159 -6.09 2.72 -13.33
N ARG A 160 -7.13 2.96 -14.14
CA ARG A 160 -8.46 3.36 -13.64
C ARG A 160 -9.07 2.33 -12.70
N LEU A 161 -8.97 1.05 -13.05
CA LEU A 161 -9.49 -0.04 -12.22
C LEU A 161 -8.75 -0.09 -10.88
N CYS A 162 -7.42 0.00 -10.91
CA CYS A 162 -6.60 0.04 -9.71
C CYS A 162 -6.98 1.21 -8.80
N SER A 163 -7.13 2.42 -9.37
CA SER A 163 -7.48 3.62 -8.61
C SER A 163 -8.86 3.51 -7.96
N ILE A 164 -9.86 2.99 -8.68
CA ILE A 164 -11.22 2.80 -8.14
C ILE A 164 -11.20 1.82 -6.96
N ILE A 165 -10.51 0.68 -7.12
CA ILE A 165 -10.40 -0.34 -6.06
C ILE A 165 -9.68 0.25 -4.85
N SER A 166 -8.51 0.86 -5.04
CA SER A 166 -7.73 1.46 -3.96
C SER A 166 -8.52 2.54 -3.21
N ILE A 167 -9.22 3.44 -3.92
CA ILE A 167 -10.04 4.48 -3.29
C ILE A 167 -11.17 3.85 -2.48
N ALA A 168 -11.88 2.87 -3.03
CA ALA A 168 -13.01 2.22 -2.36
C ALA A 168 -12.58 1.56 -1.03
N PHE A 169 -11.52 0.75 -1.07
CA PHE A 169 -11.04 0.06 0.13
C PHE A 169 -10.36 1.00 1.13
N THR A 170 -9.59 2.00 0.65
CA THR A 170 -9.00 3.00 1.54
C THR A 170 -10.08 3.84 2.22
N SER A 171 -11.17 4.18 1.51
CA SER A 171 -12.31 4.90 2.10
C SER A 171 -13.04 4.06 3.15
N ALA A 172 -13.10 2.73 2.98
CA ALA A 172 -13.69 1.82 3.96
C ALA A 172 -12.93 1.82 5.31
N ARG A 173 -11.69 2.32 5.35
CA ARG A 173 -10.93 2.49 6.60
C ARG A 173 -11.64 3.41 7.58
N ILE A 174 -12.30 4.47 7.11
CA ILE A 174 -12.96 5.45 7.99
C ILE A 174 -14.11 4.82 8.78
N PRO A 175 -15.16 4.24 8.16
CA PRO A 175 -16.24 3.62 8.91
C PRO A 175 -15.78 2.45 9.77
N LEU A 176 -14.82 1.65 9.26
CA LEU A 176 -14.28 0.54 10.03
C LEU A 176 -13.48 1.03 11.25
N SER A 177 -12.71 2.10 11.11
CA SER A 177 -11.99 2.72 12.25
C SER A 177 -12.95 3.32 13.29
N ILE A 178 -14.10 3.82 12.88
CA ILE A 178 -15.13 4.31 13.81
C ILE A 178 -15.69 3.12 14.62
N ILE A 179 -16.03 2.02 13.95
CA ILE A 179 -16.60 0.83 14.58
C ILE A 179 -15.57 0.17 15.51
N LEU A 180 -14.41 -0.20 14.98
CA LEU A 180 -13.38 -0.89 15.77
C LEU A 180 -12.75 0.02 16.82
N GLY A 181 -12.57 1.30 16.52
CA GLY A 181 -12.09 2.28 17.48
C GLY A 181 -13.06 2.48 18.66
N GLY A 182 -14.38 2.36 18.43
CA GLY A 182 -15.38 2.36 19.50
C GLY A 182 -15.34 1.12 20.39
N ILE A 183 -14.86 -0.04 19.88
CA ILE A 183 -14.81 -1.31 20.61
C ILE A 183 -13.43 -1.51 21.28
N MET A 184 -12.35 -1.26 20.54
CA MET A 184 -10.97 -1.60 20.94
C MET A 184 -10.10 -0.36 21.19
N GLY A 185 -10.66 0.85 21.11
CA GLY A 185 -9.89 2.07 21.27
C GLY A 185 -8.89 2.31 20.14
N LEU A 186 -7.68 2.72 20.48
CA LEU A 186 -6.62 3.06 19.53
C LEU A 186 -6.25 1.87 18.62
N ASP A 187 -6.10 0.69 19.20
CA ASP A 187 -5.75 -0.55 18.47
C ASP A 187 -6.79 -0.88 17.41
N GLY A 188 -8.07 -0.59 17.68
CA GLY A 188 -9.15 -0.77 16.72
C GLY A 188 -8.96 0.04 15.44
N ILE A 189 -8.42 1.25 15.53
CA ILE A 189 -8.10 2.09 14.35
C ILE A 189 -6.99 1.43 13.53
N TRP A 190 -5.94 0.93 14.18
CA TRP A 190 -4.83 0.25 13.51
C TRP A 190 -5.25 -1.09 12.89
N TRP A 191 -6.10 -1.85 13.59
CA TRP A 191 -6.69 -3.07 13.02
C TRP A 191 -7.59 -2.78 11.82
N ALA A 192 -8.30 -1.63 11.79
CA ALA A 192 -9.05 -1.22 10.63
C ALA A 192 -8.15 -0.95 9.41
N ILE A 193 -6.99 -0.31 9.64
CA ILE A 193 -5.99 -0.08 8.59
C ILE A 193 -5.43 -1.40 8.08
N SER A 194 -5.00 -2.29 9.00
CA SER A 194 -4.40 -3.59 8.67
C SER A 194 -5.38 -4.50 7.93
N SER A 195 -6.59 -4.69 8.45
CA SER A 195 -7.60 -5.57 7.84
C SER A 195 -8.06 -5.10 6.47
N THR A 196 -8.24 -3.78 6.27
CA THR A 196 -8.60 -3.26 4.94
C THR A 196 -7.49 -3.48 3.92
N SER A 197 -6.22 -3.39 4.32
CA SER A 197 -5.08 -3.73 3.44
C SER A 197 -5.14 -5.19 3.00
N ILE A 198 -5.39 -6.13 3.92
CA ILE A 198 -5.51 -7.57 3.61
C ILE A 198 -6.65 -7.84 2.63
N VAL A 199 -7.82 -7.22 2.84
CA VAL A 199 -8.98 -7.40 1.94
C VAL A 199 -8.72 -6.80 0.56
N THR A 200 -8.07 -5.64 0.49
CA THR A 200 -7.71 -5.00 -0.80
C THR A 200 -6.82 -5.92 -1.64
N VAL A 201 -5.81 -6.54 -1.01
CA VAL A 201 -4.93 -7.50 -1.69
C VAL A 201 -5.69 -8.68 -2.26
N SER A 202 -6.55 -9.28 -1.44
CA SER A 202 -7.35 -10.43 -1.88
C SER A 202 -8.19 -10.11 -3.11
N TYR A 203 -8.81 -8.92 -3.13
CA TYR A 203 -9.64 -8.50 -4.25
C TYR A 203 -8.81 -8.13 -5.50
N THR A 204 -7.72 -7.38 -5.34
CA THR A 204 -6.82 -7.02 -6.46
C THR A 204 -6.16 -8.24 -7.07
N HIS A 205 -5.78 -9.22 -6.25
CA HIS A 205 -5.18 -10.46 -6.73
C HIS A 205 -6.18 -11.31 -7.52
N LEU A 206 -7.42 -11.42 -7.07
CA LEU A 206 -8.51 -12.09 -7.81
C LEU A 206 -8.74 -11.43 -9.16
N ARG A 207 -8.80 -10.11 -9.21
CA ARG A 207 -8.97 -9.36 -10.47
C ARG A 207 -7.77 -9.47 -11.40
N ALA A 208 -6.56 -9.51 -10.87
CA ALA A 208 -5.36 -9.78 -11.69
C ALA A 208 -5.40 -11.18 -12.30
N HIS A 209 -5.94 -12.16 -11.57
CA HIS A 209 -6.12 -13.54 -12.06
C HIS A 209 -7.17 -13.64 -13.17
N GLU A 210 -8.30 -12.94 -13.05
CA GLU A 210 -9.32 -12.85 -14.11
C GLU A 210 -8.75 -12.20 -15.37
N THR A 211 -8.03 -11.09 -15.22
CA THR A 211 -7.37 -10.40 -16.33
C THR A 211 -6.35 -11.29 -17.04
N ARG A 212 -5.67 -12.17 -16.29
CA ARG A 212 -4.69 -13.12 -16.83
C ARG A 212 -5.31 -14.24 -17.67
N ARG A 213 -6.58 -14.57 -17.48
CA ARG A 213 -7.31 -15.56 -18.29
C ARG A 213 -7.72 -15.01 -19.66
N HIS A 214 -7.80 -13.70 -19.79
CA HIS A 214 -8.17 -13.00 -21.03
C HIS A 214 -6.97 -12.44 -21.81
N LEU A 215 -5.74 -12.69 -21.37
CA LEU A 215 -4.45 -12.46 -22.05
C LEU A 215 -3.85 -13.79 -22.56
#